data_296e5e5d8d7cb06b974788e5c803261a
#
_entry.id   296e5e5d8d7cb06b974788e5c803261a
#
_cell.length_a   1.000
_cell.length_b   1.000
_cell.length_c   1.000
_cell.angle_alpha   90.00
_cell.angle_beta   90.00
_cell.angle_gamma   90.00
#
_symmetry.space_group_name_H-M   'P 1'
#
loop_
_entity.id
_entity.type
_entity.pdbx_description
1 polymer ?
#
loop_
_entity_poly.entity_id
_entity_poly.type
_entity_poly.pdbx_seq_one_letter_code
_entity_poly.pdbx_strand_id
1 'polypeptide(L)'
;MSKSNKIKDYWKHVDSIPHGIMFHHFHDNKLHKKGQGSITKDELYKIIKFIGRKNILNADEFLIRAQENKLKSKNICLTFDDGIKCQHDIALPLLEDLEIKGFFFIYSSIFTGKPDFLEIFRYFRMNYFKD
;
A
#
# COMPACT_ATOMS: atom_id res chain seq x y z
N MET A 1 -18.93 -9.62 -20.61
CA MET A 1 -18.74 -9.78 -19.15
C MET A 1 -18.32 -8.45 -18.55
N SER A 2 -19.08 -7.93 -17.60
CA SER A 2 -18.82 -6.63 -16.96
C SER A 2 -17.53 -6.68 -16.15
N LYS A 3 -16.76 -5.56 -16.13
CA LYS A 3 -15.54 -5.40 -15.29
C LYS A 3 -15.79 -5.72 -13.81
N SER A 4 -17.01 -5.49 -13.33
CA SER A 4 -17.44 -5.78 -11.95
C SER A 4 -17.42 -7.29 -11.62
N ASN A 5 -17.71 -8.19 -12.57
CA ASN A 5 -17.71 -9.62 -12.31
C ASN A 5 -16.28 -10.20 -12.24
N LYS A 6 -15.34 -9.67 -13.05
CA LYS A 6 -13.93 -10.09 -12.98
C LYS A 6 -13.28 -9.76 -11.62
N ILE A 7 -13.61 -8.61 -11.04
CA ILE A 7 -13.10 -8.21 -9.72
C ILE A 7 -13.65 -9.14 -8.63
N LYS A 8 -14.95 -9.46 -8.67
CA LYS A 8 -15.57 -10.39 -7.70
C LYS A 8 -14.99 -11.80 -7.78
N ASP A 9 -14.69 -12.29 -8.98
CA ASP A 9 -14.08 -13.62 -9.16
C ASP A 9 -12.62 -13.64 -8.68
N TYR A 10 -11.85 -12.59 -8.92
CA TYR A 10 -10.50 -12.45 -8.39
C TYR A 10 -10.48 -12.55 -6.86
N TRP A 11 -11.38 -11.83 -6.17
CA TRP A 11 -11.46 -11.82 -4.71
C TRP A 11 -11.89 -13.18 -4.12
N LYS A 12 -12.66 -14.00 -4.82
CA LYS A 12 -12.99 -15.35 -4.35
C LYS A 12 -11.75 -16.25 -4.22
N HIS A 13 -10.73 -16.03 -5.04
CA HIS A 13 -9.47 -16.78 -4.96
C HIS A 13 -8.47 -16.16 -3.98
N VAL A 14 -8.47 -14.85 -3.84
CA VAL A 14 -7.60 -14.11 -2.91
C VAL A 14 -8.01 -14.34 -1.46
N ASP A 15 -9.30 -14.54 -1.18
CA ASP A 15 -9.81 -14.91 0.16
C ASP A 15 -9.31 -16.27 0.67
N SER A 16 -8.59 -17.04 -0.15
CA SER A 16 -8.18 -18.41 0.19
C SER A 16 -6.80 -18.50 0.87
N ILE A 17 -5.98 -17.47 0.81
CA ILE A 17 -4.62 -17.45 1.39
C ILE A 17 -4.35 -16.12 2.11
N PRO A 18 -3.62 -16.12 3.24
CA PRO A 18 -3.17 -14.89 3.86
C PRO A 18 -2.14 -14.20 2.96
N HIS A 19 -2.23 -12.86 2.83
CA HIS A 19 -1.35 -12.11 1.94
C HIS A 19 -1.20 -10.65 2.36
N GLY A 20 -0.18 -9.98 1.80
CA GLY A 20 0.00 -8.55 1.89
C GLY A 20 -0.65 -7.82 0.70
N ILE A 21 -1.23 -6.66 0.96
CA ILE A 21 -1.65 -5.73 -0.09
C ILE A 21 -0.63 -4.60 -0.14
N MET A 22 0.01 -4.45 -1.29
CA MET A 22 1.12 -3.55 -1.51
C MET A 22 0.68 -2.20 -2.06
N PHE A 23 1.21 -1.13 -1.48
CA PHE A 23 1.01 0.24 -1.89
C PHE A 23 2.35 0.92 -2.13
N HIS A 24 2.40 1.85 -3.10
CA HIS A 24 3.58 2.65 -3.41
C HIS A 24 3.25 4.14 -3.30
N HIS A 25 2.65 4.71 -4.32
CA HIS A 25 2.47 6.15 -4.47
C HIS A 25 1.10 6.65 -4.04
N PHE A 26 1.11 7.79 -3.35
CA PHE A 26 -0.09 8.54 -2.97
C PHE A 26 -0.04 9.95 -3.54
N HIS A 27 -1.22 10.55 -3.76
CA HIS A 27 -1.34 11.94 -4.21
C HIS A 27 -2.47 12.67 -3.50
N ASP A 28 -2.31 13.99 -3.36
CA ASP A 28 -3.31 14.88 -2.81
C ASP A 28 -3.57 16.11 -3.69
N ASN A 29 -2.87 16.19 -4.83
CA ASN A 29 -2.86 17.31 -5.78
C ASN A 29 -2.40 18.66 -5.17
N LYS A 30 -1.77 18.62 -4.00
CA LYS A 30 -1.17 19.77 -3.30
C LYS A 30 0.34 19.65 -3.26
N LEU A 31 0.83 18.82 -2.32
CA LEU A 31 2.26 18.53 -2.16
C LEU A 31 2.72 17.36 -3.02
N HIS A 32 1.82 16.40 -3.25
CA HIS A 32 2.09 15.18 -4.00
C HIS A 32 1.21 15.12 -5.24
N LYS A 33 1.83 15.31 -6.42
CA LYS A 33 1.15 15.27 -7.70
C LYS A 33 0.66 13.86 -8.01
N LYS A 34 -0.43 13.79 -8.76
CA LYS A 34 -0.93 12.53 -9.30
C LYS A 34 0.07 11.95 -10.29
N GLY A 35 0.44 10.69 -10.09
CA GLY A 35 1.28 9.90 -10.99
C GLY A 35 0.62 8.57 -11.35
N GLN A 36 1.24 7.83 -12.24
CA GLN A 36 0.74 6.52 -12.65
C GLN A 36 0.64 5.57 -11.45
N GLY A 37 -0.55 5.01 -11.22
CA GLY A 37 -0.80 4.08 -10.12
C GLY A 37 -0.91 4.72 -8.73
N SER A 38 -0.78 6.06 -8.60
CA SER A 38 -0.95 6.73 -7.31
C SER A 38 -2.43 6.81 -6.92
N ILE A 39 -2.70 6.68 -5.61
CA ILE A 39 -4.03 6.75 -5.03
C ILE A 39 -4.14 7.87 -3.99
N THR A 40 -5.36 8.33 -3.75
CA THR A 40 -5.67 9.33 -2.72
C THR A 40 -5.88 8.69 -1.34
N LYS A 41 -5.90 9.51 -0.27
CA LYS A 41 -6.30 9.09 1.09
C LYS A 41 -7.68 8.42 1.07
N ASP A 42 -8.65 8.99 0.33
CA ASP A 42 -10.02 8.48 0.25
C ASP A 42 -10.10 7.12 -0.47
N GLU A 43 -9.28 6.93 -1.50
CA GLU A 43 -9.21 5.63 -2.19
C GLU A 43 -8.59 4.56 -1.29
N LEU A 44 -7.53 4.88 -0.55
CA LEU A 44 -6.97 3.98 0.46
C LEU A 44 -8.03 3.61 1.52
N TYR A 45 -8.76 4.60 2.04
CA TYR A 45 -9.84 4.35 3.00
C TYR A 45 -10.91 3.42 2.43
N LYS A 46 -11.34 3.63 1.17
CA LYS A 46 -12.31 2.76 0.51
C LYS A 46 -11.80 1.33 0.34
N ILE A 47 -10.52 1.15 0.02
CA ILE A 47 -9.88 -0.17 -0.06
C ILE A 47 -9.90 -0.85 1.31
N ILE A 48 -9.45 -0.16 2.37
CA ILE A 48 -9.47 -0.69 3.74
C ILE A 48 -10.88 -1.07 4.17
N LYS A 49 -11.87 -0.22 3.89
CA LYS A 49 -13.28 -0.50 4.19
C LYS A 49 -13.82 -1.70 3.41
N PHE A 50 -13.43 -1.85 2.14
CA PHE A 50 -13.83 -2.98 1.30
C PHE A 50 -13.26 -4.31 1.81
N ILE A 51 -11.98 -4.33 2.20
CA ILE A 51 -11.32 -5.49 2.82
C ILE A 51 -12.01 -5.85 4.15
N GLY A 52 -12.42 -4.85 4.88
CA GLY A 52 -12.95 -4.95 6.23
C GLY A 52 -11.85 -4.95 7.28
N ARG A 53 -11.90 -3.99 8.22
CA ARG A 53 -10.88 -3.76 9.26
C ARG A 53 -10.49 -5.04 10.03
N LYS A 54 -11.49 -5.90 10.32
CA LYS A 54 -11.30 -7.16 11.06
C LYS A 54 -10.40 -8.20 10.36
N ASN A 55 -10.24 -8.08 9.05
CA ASN A 55 -9.38 -8.97 8.24
C ASN A 55 -7.95 -8.45 8.17
N ILE A 56 -7.73 -7.17 8.49
CA ILE A 56 -6.41 -6.53 8.44
C ILE A 56 -5.75 -6.68 9.80
N LEU A 57 -4.68 -7.45 9.85
CA LEU A 57 -3.81 -7.60 11.01
C LEU A 57 -2.77 -6.47 11.03
N ASN A 58 -2.40 -6.04 12.21
CA ASN A 58 -1.23 -5.19 12.39
C ASN A 58 0.04 -5.95 11.99
N ALA A 59 1.06 -5.25 11.52
CA ALA A 59 2.28 -5.85 10.98
C ALA A 59 2.97 -6.81 11.96
N ASP A 60 3.06 -6.41 13.24
CA ASP A 60 3.60 -7.23 14.32
C ASP A 60 2.79 -8.52 14.53
N GLU A 61 1.47 -8.41 14.58
CA GLU A 61 0.58 -9.55 14.73
C GLU A 61 0.64 -10.50 13.52
N PHE A 62 0.66 -9.94 12.31
CA PHE A 62 0.79 -10.74 11.09
C PHE A 62 2.10 -11.54 11.08
N LEU A 63 3.22 -10.90 11.46
CA LEU A 63 4.53 -11.54 11.54
C LEU A 63 4.56 -12.69 12.55
N ILE A 64 4.06 -12.45 13.77
CA ILE A 64 4.00 -13.46 14.82
C ILE A 64 3.16 -14.66 14.35
N ARG A 65 1.97 -14.40 13.81
CA ARG A 65 1.10 -15.49 13.31
C ARG A 65 1.72 -16.24 12.13
N ALA A 66 2.47 -15.55 11.26
CA ALA A 66 3.19 -16.19 10.16
C ALA A 66 4.26 -17.15 10.67
N GLN A 67 5.08 -16.72 11.64
CA GLN A 67 6.13 -17.53 12.25
C GLN A 67 5.57 -18.77 12.99
N GLU A 68 4.39 -18.61 13.57
CA GLU A 68 3.70 -19.69 14.31
C GLU A 68 2.80 -20.57 13.42
N ASN A 69 2.75 -20.35 12.10
CA ASN A 69 1.83 -21.01 11.16
C ASN A 69 0.34 -20.88 11.57
N LYS A 70 -0.05 -19.73 12.16
CA LYS A 70 -1.40 -19.44 12.66
C LYS A 70 -2.18 -18.45 11.80
N LEU A 71 -1.66 -18.07 10.64
CA LEU A 71 -2.40 -17.22 9.71
C LEU A 71 -3.62 -17.95 9.15
N LYS A 72 -4.75 -17.23 9.13
CA LYS A 72 -6.00 -17.72 8.53
C LYS A 72 -6.14 -17.15 7.13
N SER A 73 -6.92 -17.83 6.28
CA SER A 73 -7.12 -17.48 4.86
C SER A 73 -7.52 -16.01 4.61
N LYS A 74 -8.24 -15.38 5.54
CA LYS A 74 -8.68 -13.97 5.41
C LYS A 74 -7.75 -12.97 6.07
N ASN A 75 -6.63 -13.41 6.64
CA ASN A 75 -5.69 -12.48 7.25
C ASN A 75 -4.92 -11.72 6.18
N ILE A 76 -4.98 -10.42 6.25
CA ILE A 76 -4.32 -9.49 5.34
C ILE A 76 -3.43 -8.56 6.15
N CYS A 77 -2.28 -8.18 5.62
CA CYS A 77 -1.51 -7.05 6.10
C CYS A 77 -1.37 -5.99 5.00
N LEU A 78 -1.10 -4.76 5.37
CA LEU A 78 -0.81 -3.68 4.44
C LEU A 78 0.69 -3.47 4.37
N THR A 79 1.21 -3.34 3.15
CA THR A 79 2.63 -3.11 2.90
C THR A 79 2.82 -1.84 2.07
N PHE A 80 3.88 -1.10 2.38
CA PHE A 80 4.22 0.18 1.75
C PHE A 80 5.69 0.10 1.35
N ASP A 81 5.95 0.11 0.04
CA ASP A 81 7.28 -0.08 -0.49
C ASP A 81 7.96 1.26 -0.80
N ASP A 82 9.28 1.24 -0.86
CA ASP A 82 10.16 2.33 -1.28
C ASP A 82 10.38 3.45 -0.25
N GLY A 83 9.65 3.50 0.87
CA GLY A 83 9.84 4.52 1.91
C GLY A 83 9.64 5.95 1.41
N ILE A 84 8.65 6.18 0.57
CA ILE A 84 8.42 7.44 -0.14
C ILE A 84 7.66 8.43 0.75
N LYS A 85 8.03 9.71 0.68
CA LYS A 85 7.46 10.78 1.49
C LYS A 85 5.93 10.86 1.45
N CYS A 86 5.30 10.60 0.31
CA CYS A 86 3.84 10.61 0.19
C CYS A 86 3.14 9.54 1.05
N GLN A 87 3.80 8.44 1.37
CA GLN A 87 3.29 7.43 2.30
C GLN A 87 3.21 7.99 3.72
N HIS A 88 4.25 8.69 4.15
CA HIS A 88 4.28 9.38 5.45
C HIS A 88 3.22 10.48 5.53
N ASP A 89 3.11 11.31 4.49
CA ASP A 89 2.26 12.50 4.53
C ASP A 89 0.76 12.20 4.33
N ILE A 90 0.42 11.12 3.61
CA ILE A 90 -0.97 10.81 3.20
C ILE A 90 -1.47 9.49 3.82
N ALA A 91 -0.70 8.40 3.70
CA ALA A 91 -1.17 7.09 4.15
C ALA A 91 -1.06 6.94 5.67
N LEU A 92 0.09 7.29 6.25
CA LEU A 92 0.36 7.07 7.68
C LEU A 92 -0.69 7.73 8.60
N PRO A 93 -1.11 8.99 8.41
CA PRO A 93 -2.14 9.59 9.25
C PRO A 93 -3.48 8.85 9.20
N LEU A 94 -3.86 8.30 8.02
CA LEU A 94 -5.06 7.48 7.92
C LEU A 94 -4.93 6.16 8.66
N LEU A 95 -3.75 5.52 8.58
CA LEU A 95 -3.51 4.26 9.28
C LEU A 95 -3.53 4.45 10.79
N GLU A 96 -2.98 5.57 11.29
CA GLU A 96 -3.02 5.96 12.70
C GLU A 96 -4.47 6.18 13.18
N ASP A 97 -5.27 6.93 12.41
CA ASP A 97 -6.70 7.15 12.68
C ASP A 97 -7.50 5.84 12.77
N LEU A 98 -7.08 4.82 12.02
CA LEU A 98 -7.71 3.49 11.98
C LEU A 98 -7.05 2.45 12.88
N GLU A 99 -6.03 2.83 13.64
CA GLU A 99 -5.23 1.94 14.49
C GLU A 99 -4.65 0.74 13.72
N ILE A 100 -4.19 0.98 12.48
CA ILE A 100 -3.56 -0.02 11.62
C ILE A 100 -2.06 0.21 11.57
N LYS A 101 -1.27 -0.82 11.84
CA LYS A 101 0.17 -0.83 11.63
C LYS A 101 0.48 -1.63 10.36
N GLY A 102 1.00 -0.97 9.32
CA GLY A 102 1.50 -1.60 8.11
C GLY A 102 3.00 -1.91 8.17
N PHE A 103 3.48 -2.71 7.23
CA PHE A 103 4.91 -2.85 6.96
C PHE A 103 5.36 -1.71 6.04
N PHE A 104 6.40 -1.00 6.42
CA PHE A 104 7.05 0.00 5.58
C PHE A 104 8.45 -0.50 5.20
N PHE A 105 8.63 -0.81 3.92
CA PHE A 105 9.90 -1.28 3.39
C PHE A 105 10.69 -0.11 2.82
N ILE A 106 11.90 0.06 3.30
CA ILE A 106 12.77 1.19 2.96
C ILE A 106 14.00 0.68 2.22
N TYR A 107 14.33 1.33 1.11
CA TYR A 107 15.57 1.06 0.39
C TYR A 107 16.79 1.38 1.24
N SER A 108 17.58 0.37 1.57
CA SER A 108 18.80 0.55 2.35
C SER A 108 19.92 1.27 1.56
N SER A 109 19.87 1.24 0.22
CA SER A 109 20.87 1.86 -0.64
C SER A 109 20.98 3.38 -0.47
N ILE A 110 19.89 4.08 -0.12
CA ILE A 110 19.90 5.52 0.13
C ILE A 110 20.80 5.88 1.30
N PHE A 111 20.91 5.03 2.33
CA PHE A 111 21.79 5.24 3.48
C PHE A 111 23.28 5.05 3.15
N THR A 112 23.58 4.46 2.01
CA THR A 112 24.95 4.32 1.48
C THR A 112 25.28 5.38 0.41
N GLY A 113 24.42 6.41 0.27
CA GLY A 113 24.60 7.49 -0.70
C GLY A 113 24.29 7.11 -2.15
N LYS A 114 23.69 5.95 -2.38
CA LYS A 114 23.27 5.55 -3.73
C LYS A 114 21.86 6.07 -4.00
N PRO A 115 21.65 6.85 -5.09
CA PRO A 115 20.35 7.37 -5.42
C PRO A 115 19.40 6.26 -5.90
N ASP A 116 18.12 6.42 -5.62
CA ASP A 116 17.06 5.63 -6.27
C ASP A 116 16.73 6.26 -7.62
N PHE A 117 17.30 5.72 -8.70
CA PHE A 117 17.10 6.22 -10.05
C PHE A 117 15.65 6.08 -10.52
N LEU A 118 14.92 5.08 -10.05
CA LEU A 118 13.53 4.89 -10.44
C LEU A 118 12.64 6.03 -9.91
N GLU A 119 12.82 6.40 -8.64
CA GLU A 119 12.08 7.49 -8.03
C GLU A 119 12.49 8.86 -8.61
N ILE A 120 13.77 9.05 -8.89
CA ILE A 120 14.25 10.26 -9.60
C ILE A 120 13.59 10.37 -10.98
N PHE A 121 13.55 9.27 -11.75
CA PHE A 121 12.91 9.25 -13.06
C PHE A 121 11.40 9.48 -12.97
N ARG A 122 10.70 8.86 -12.03
CA ARG A 122 9.27 9.09 -11.78
C ARG A 122 8.99 10.55 -11.44
N TYR A 123 9.76 11.14 -10.52
CA TYR A 123 9.64 12.56 -10.17
C TYR A 123 9.83 13.46 -11.39
N PHE A 124 10.86 13.19 -12.20
CA PHE A 124 11.12 13.94 -13.43
C PHE A 124 9.94 13.83 -14.40
N ARG A 125 9.46 12.62 -14.67
CA ARG A 125 8.33 12.37 -15.54
C ARG A 125 7.07 13.12 -15.10
N MET A 126 6.71 13.03 -13.80
CA MET A 126 5.51 13.67 -13.25
C MET A 126 5.56 15.21 -13.31
N ASN A 127 6.74 15.81 -13.32
CA ASN A 127 6.88 17.26 -13.27
C ASN A 127 7.11 17.91 -14.62
N TYR A 128 7.68 17.20 -15.57
CA TYR A 128 8.15 17.78 -16.84
C TYR A 128 7.46 17.22 -18.08
N PHE A 129 6.80 16.07 -17.98
CA PHE A 129 5.98 15.55 -19.08
C PHE A 129 4.51 15.70 -18.70
N LYS A 130 3.74 16.33 -19.59
CA LYS A 130 2.28 16.30 -19.52
C LYS A 130 1.83 15.10 -20.33
N ASP A 131 1.05 14.22 -19.71
CA ASP A 131 0.33 13.15 -20.40
C ASP A 131 -0.73 13.77 -21.33
#